data_b319f7c78178481850b6fc5dfb15d1ea
#
_entry.id   b319f7c78178481850b6fc5dfb15d1ea
#
_cell.length_a   1.000
_cell.length_b   1.000
_cell.length_c   1.000
_cell.angle_alpha   90.00
_cell.angle_beta   90.00
_cell.angle_gamma   90.00
#
_symmetry.space_group_name_H-M   'P 1'
#
loop_
_entity.id
_entity.type
_entity.pdbx_description
1 polymer ?
#
loop_
_entity_poly.entity_id
_entity_poly.type
_entity_poly.pdbx_seq_one_letter_code
_entity_poly.pdbx_strand_id
1 'polypeptide(L)' 'MTINTTRIETMLAERGLTKAAYAKRCGISRQSISTIVRRGTCEPKTAGKLAAGLGVPVAEIIEERS' A
#
# COMPACT_ATOMS: atom_id res chain seq x y z
N MET A 1 11.14 1.93 -4.68
CA MET A 1 9.96 1.88 -5.56
C MET A 1 8.96 2.93 -5.09
N THR A 2 8.50 3.76 -6.00
CA THR A 2 7.54 4.83 -5.67
C THR A 2 6.12 4.27 -5.66
N ILE A 3 5.40 4.59 -4.60
CA ILE A 3 4.04 4.09 -4.38
C ILE A 3 3.04 5.22 -4.63
N ASN A 4 1.96 4.91 -5.33
CA ASN A 4 0.86 5.86 -5.49
C ASN A 4 -0.02 5.80 -4.24
N THR A 5 0.32 6.64 -3.26
CA THR A 5 -0.36 6.64 -1.96
C THR A 5 -1.82 7.04 -2.06
N THR A 6 -2.13 7.97 -2.95
CA THR A 6 -3.52 8.38 -3.18
C THR A 6 -4.37 7.20 -3.65
N ARG A 7 -3.82 6.40 -4.55
CA ARG A 7 -4.54 5.23 -5.06
C ARG A 7 -4.75 4.19 -3.96
N ILE A 8 -3.73 3.96 -3.13
CA ILE A 8 -3.86 3.05 -2.00
C ILE A 8 -4.95 3.53 -1.05
N GLU A 9 -4.93 4.80 -0.69
CA GLU A 9 -5.93 5.35 0.22
C GLU A 9 -7.34 5.29 -0.38
N THR A 10 -7.46 5.55 -1.68
CA THR A 10 -8.74 5.43 -2.39
C THR A 10 -9.26 3.99 -2.32
N MET A 11 -8.39 3.02 -2.57
CA MET A 11 -8.77 1.61 -2.52
C MET A 11 -9.18 1.19 -1.10
N LEU A 12 -8.49 1.68 -0.08
CA LEU A 12 -8.86 1.41 1.31
C LEU A 12 -10.25 1.96 1.61
N ALA A 13 -10.51 3.19 1.17
CA ALA A 13 -11.81 3.82 1.36
C ALA A 13 -12.92 3.03 0.66
N GLU A 14 -12.68 2.60 -0.57
CA GLU A 14 -13.65 1.80 -1.32
C GLU A 14 -13.98 0.49 -0.64
N ARG A 15 -13.02 -0.10 0.06
CA ARG A 15 -13.18 -1.38 0.75
C ARG A 15 -13.59 -1.23 2.21
N GLY A 16 -13.68 0.00 2.70
CA GLY A 16 -13.98 0.26 4.11
C GLY A 16 -12.90 -0.25 5.05
N LEU A 17 -11.64 -0.29 4.60
CA LEU A 17 -10.53 -0.78 5.40
C LEU A 17 -9.83 0.36 6.12
N THR A 18 -9.55 0.15 7.42
CA THR A 18 -8.68 1.04 8.18
C THR A 18 -7.23 0.66 7.89
N LYS A 19 -6.31 1.58 8.19
CA LYS A 19 -4.87 1.27 8.05
C LYS A 19 -4.47 0.10 8.94
N ALA A 20 -5.05 -0.01 10.13
CA ALA A 20 -4.76 -1.13 11.03
C ALA A 20 -5.18 -2.47 10.43
N ALA A 21 -6.39 -2.54 9.87
CA ALA A 21 -6.87 -3.75 9.21
C ALA A 21 -6.05 -4.09 7.99
N TYR A 22 -5.68 -3.06 7.21
CA TYR A 22 -4.85 -3.24 6.03
C TYR A 22 -3.47 -3.78 6.39
N ALA A 23 -2.85 -3.24 7.46
CA ALA A 23 -1.55 -3.70 7.94
C ALA A 23 -1.58 -5.19 8.27
N LYS A 24 -2.66 -5.65 8.92
CA LYS A 24 -2.83 -7.07 9.21
C LYS A 24 -2.89 -7.90 7.95
N ARG A 25 -3.60 -7.43 6.94
CA ARG A 25 -3.70 -8.13 5.66
C ARG A 25 -2.36 -8.21 4.95
N CYS A 26 -1.55 -7.16 5.06
CA CYS A 26 -0.23 -7.11 4.43
C CYS A 26 0.81 -7.90 5.20
N GLY A 27 0.56 -8.19 6.47
CA GLY A 27 1.54 -8.84 7.33
C GLY A 27 2.66 -7.90 7.77
N ILE A 28 2.38 -6.60 7.85
CA ILE A 28 3.33 -5.59 8.32
C ILE A 28 2.66 -4.73 9.38
N SER A 29 3.46 -3.96 10.13
CA SER A 29 2.93 -3.15 11.21
C SER A 29 2.18 -1.93 10.69
N ARG A 30 1.22 -1.43 11.48
CA ARG A 30 0.51 -0.20 11.15
C ARG A 30 1.46 0.98 11.04
N GLN A 31 2.50 1.00 11.88
CA GLN A 31 3.51 2.05 11.83
C GLN A 31 4.25 2.04 10.49
N SER A 32 4.56 0.85 9.97
CA SER A 32 5.19 0.71 8.66
C SER A 32 4.28 1.23 7.55
N ILE A 33 2.99 0.93 7.61
CA ILE A 33 2.01 1.45 6.65
C ILE A 33 2.02 2.98 6.68
N SER A 34 1.93 3.56 7.87
CA SER A 34 1.92 5.02 8.02
C SER A 34 3.19 5.66 7.46
N THR A 35 4.35 5.04 7.72
CA THR A 35 5.62 5.53 7.21
C THR A 35 5.66 5.49 5.68
N ILE A 36 5.22 4.38 5.09
CA ILE A 36 5.20 4.21 3.63
C ILE A 36 4.28 5.25 2.98
N VAL A 37 3.09 5.43 3.53
CA VAL A 37 2.13 6.41 3.00
C VAL A 37 2.69 7.82 3.09
N ARG A 38 3.38 8.14 4.17
CA ARG A 38 3.99 9.45 4.34
C ARG A 38 5.15 9.69 3.38
N ARG A 39 6.02 8.67 3.21
CA ARG A 39 7.18 8.78 2.34
C ARG A 39 6.86 8.59 0.86
N GLY A 40 5.86 7.77 0.56
CA GLY A 40 5.50 7.44 -0.80
C GLY A 40 6.46 6.49 -1.49
N THR A 41 7.33 5.82 -0.72
CA THR A 41 8.30 4.86 -1.27
C THR A 41 8.42 3.64 -0.36
N CYS A 42 8.79 2.51 -0.94
CA CYS A 42 9.08 1.31 -0.18
C CYS A 42 9.92 0.35 -1.03
N GLU A 43 10.38 -0.72 -0.42
CA GLU A 43 11.12 -1.76 -1.14
C GLU A 43 10.16 -2.57 -2.02
N PRO A 44 10.66 -3.14 -3.13
CA PRO A 44 9.81 -3.97 -4.00
C PRO A 44 9.11 -5.11 -3.27
N LYS A 45 9.78 -5.73 -2.32
CA LYS A 45 9.19 -6.81 -1.52
C LYS A 45 8.00 -6.29 -0.71
N THR A 46 8.13 -5.11 -0.14
CA THR A 46 7.05 -4.48 0.62
C THR A 46 5.90 -4.09 -0.29
N ALA A 47 6.22 -3.58 -1.49
CA ALA A 47 5.19 -3.25 -2.47
C ALA A 47 4.35 -4.48 -2.83
N GLY A 48 4.97 -5.65 -2.94
CA GLY A 48 4.26 -6.90 -3.17
C GLY A 48 3.27 -7.21 -2.05
N LYS A 49 3.69 -7.00 -0.80
CA LYS A 49 2.81 -7.22 0.35
C LYS A 49 1.65 -6.23 0.36
N LEU A 50 1.91 -4.98 0.03
CA LEU A 50 0.88 -3.96 -0.04
C LEU A 50 -0.18 -4.29 -1.10
N ALA A 51 0.26 -4.73 -2.27
CA ALA A 51 -0.64 -5.13 -3.34
C ALA A 51 -1.45 -6.37 -2.95
N ALA A 52 -0.80 -7.35 -2.34
CA ALA A 52 -1.48 -8.56 -1.90
C ALA A 52 -2.57 -8.25 -0.87
N GLY A 53 -2.31 -7.29 0.02
CA GLY A 53 -3.30 -6.87 1.02
C GLY A 53 -4.55 -6.25 0.40
N LEU A 54 -4.42 -5.69 -0.80
CA LEU A 54 -5.55 -5.12 -1.55
C LEU A 54 -6.13 -6.11 -2.57
N GLY A 55 -5.44 -7.22 -2.81
CA GLY A 55 -5.88 -8.20 -3.80
C GLY A 55 -5.70 -7.71 -5.23
N VAL A 56 -4.69 -6.87 -5.48
CA VAL A 56 -4.42 -6.29 -6.80
C VAL A 56 -2.97 -6.52 -7.20
N PRO A 57 -2.65 -6.43 -8.51
CA PRO A 57 -1.25 -6.49 -8.95
C PRO A 57 -0.45 -5.31 -8.43
N VAL A 58 0.86 -5.48 -8.27
CA VAL A 58 1.75 -4.40 -7.83
C VAL A 58 1.65 -3.19 -8.76
N ALA A 59 1.49 -3.42 -10.05
CA ALA A 59 1.38 -2.35 -11.03
C ALA A 59 0.25 -1.37 -10.72
N GLU A 60 -0.77 -1.82 -9.99
CA GLU A 60 -1.91 -0.96 -9.64
C GLU A 60 -1.60 0.03 -8.54
N ILE A 61 -0.55 -0.20 -7.75
CA ILE A 61 -0.24 0.64 -6.60
C ILE A 61 1.08 1.39 -6.74
N ILE A 62 1.84 1.15 -7.78
CA ILE A 62 3.08 1.87 -8.01
C ILE A 62 2.84 3.07 -8.91
N GLU A 63 3.67 4.09 -8.72
CA GLU A 63 3.63 5.26 -9.58
C GLU A 63 4.68 5.08 -10.66
N GLU A 64 4.23 4.92 -11.90
CA GLU A 64 5.13 4.80 -13.02
C GLU A 64 5.47 6.18 -13.57
N ARG A 65 6.75 6.43 -13.69
CA ARG A 65 7.21 7.62 -14.36
C ARG A 65 7.88 7.20 -15.66
N SER A 66 7.33 7.66 -16.71
CA SER A 66 7.92 7.48 -18.04
C SER A 66 9.02 8.49 -18.26
#